data_5ebb9725c90d4299e1e6be1610f2d7c6
#
_entry.id   5ebb9725c90d4299e1e6be1610f2d7c6
#
_cell.length_a   1.000
_cell.length_b   1.000
_cell.length_c   1.000
_cell.angle_alpha   90.00
_cell.angle_beta   90.00
_cell.angle_gamma   90.00
#
_symmetry.space_group_name_H-M   'P 1'
#
loop_
_entity.id
_entity.type
_entity.pdbx_description
1 polymer ?
#
loop_
_entity_poly.entity_id
_entity_poly.type
_entity_poly.pdbx_seq_one_letter_code
_entity_poly.pdbx_strand_id
1 'polypeptide(L)'
;MRAPGQVRFLRAEWARATRQHQPLSLLMVDVDNFKAYNDANGHLGGDECLKRIASAVSSEMRANDLVARYGGEEFAVILPNQSLKGAAIVAERIRSRVERLQVPNRNAAAGHVTVSIGAATALAASDSNPSQLVAIADAALYRAKHMGRNRISLPLSETC
;
A
#
# COMPACT_ATOMS: atom_id res chain seq x y z
N MET A 1 -6.46 14.29 -5.81
CA MET A 1 -6.88 13.89 -7.18
C MET A 1 -6.10 12.66 -7.59
N ARG A 2 -6.80 11.61 -7.97
CA ARG A 2 -6.19 10.33 -8.34
C ARG A 2 -5.65 10.40 -9.76
N ALA A 3 -4.44 9.90 -9.99
CA ALA A 3 -3.88 9.85 -11.33
C ALA A 3 -4.70 8.88 -12.21
N PRO A 4 -5.09 9.30 -13.44
CA PRO A 4 -5.98 8.50 -14.29
C PRO A 4 -5.49 7.07 -14.56
N GLY A 5 -4.18 6.87 -14.65
CA GLY A 5 -3.60 5.55 -14.91
C GLY A 5 -3.81 4.53 -13.79
N GLN A 6 -3.86 4.99 -12.54
CA GLN A 6 -3.97 4.12 -11.37
C GLN A 6 -5.37 3.51 -11.24
N VAL A 7 -6.40 4.31 -11.51
CA VAL A 7 -7.79 3.85 -11.53
C VAL A 7 -7.99 2.83 -12.65
N ARG A 8 -7.31 3.04 -13.79
CA ARG A 8 -7.41 2.16 -14.96
C ARG A 8 -6.89 0.76 -14.66
N PHE A 9 -5.72 0.64 -14.00
CA PHE A 9 -5.16 -0.68 -13.64
C PHE A 9 -6.05 -1.42 -12.65
N LEU A 10 -6.57 -0.74 -11.66
CA LEU A 10 -7.46 -1.36 -10.67
C LEU A 10 -8.75 -1.86 -11.35
N ARG A 11 -9.34 -1.08 -12.24
CA ARG A 11 -10.55 -1.48 -12.98
C ARG A 11 -10.31 -2.71 -13.84
N ALA A 12 -9.17 -2.76 -14.53
CA ALA A 12 -8.81 -3.91 -15.37
C ALA A 12 -8.66 -5.18 -14.53
N GLU A 13 -7.99 -5.10 -13.40
CA GLU A 13 -7.81 -6.25 -12.50
C GLU A 13 -9.12 -6.64 -11.81
N TRP A 14 -9.97 -5.68 -11.48
CA TRP A 14 -11.31 -5.95 -10.96
C TRP A 14 -12.14 -6.76 -11.95
N ALA A 15 -12.16 -6.32 -13.21
CA ALA A 15 -12.88 -7.02 -14.28
C ALA A 15 -12.35 -8.45 -14.47
N ARG A 16 -11.02 -8.62 -14.44
CA ARG A 16 -10.40 -9.93 -14.56
C ARG A 16 -10.78 -10.83 -13.37
N ALA A 17 -10.69 -10.33 -12.15
CA ALA A 17 -11.04 -11.07 -10.94
C ALA A 17 -12.52 -11.48 -10.95
N THR A 18 -13.40 -10.60 -11.43
CA THR A 18 -14.82 -10.89 -11.58
C THR A 18 -15.04 -12.07 -12.55
N ARG A 19 -14.38 -12.04 -13.70
CA ARG A 19 -14.50 -13.12 -14.70
C ARG A 19 -13.95 -14.46 -14.17
N GLN A 20 -12.90 -14.42 -13.39
CA GLN A 20 -12.22 -15.62 -12.88
C GLN A 20 -12.77 -16.08 -11.53
N HIS A 21 -13.72 -15.36 -10.93
CA HIS A 21 -14.28 -15.63 -9.60
C HIS A 21 -13.18 -15.75 -8.53
N GLN A 22 -12.20 -14.85 -8.60
CA GLN A 22 -11.05 -14.85 -7.70
C GLN A 22 -11.06 -13.63 -6.77
N PRO A 23 -10.50 -13.75 -5.57
CA PRO A 23 -10.34 -12.60 -4.71
C PRO A 23 -9.32 -11.62 -5.29
N LEU A 24 -9.51 -10.34 -4.97
CA LEU A 24 -8.57 -9.28 -5.31
C LEU A 24 -8.20 -8.54 -4.03
N SER A 25 -6.92 -8.44 -3.75
CA SER A 25 -6.42 -7.70 -2.61
C SER A 25 -5.74 -6.40 -3.04
N LEU A 26 -5.84 -5.40 -2.18
CA LEU A 26 -5.25 -4.08 -2.37
C LEU A 26 -4.51 -3.67 -1.11
N LEU A 27 -3.29 -3.19 -1.29
CA LEU A 27 -2.52 -2.56 -0.22
C LEU A 27 -2.37 -1.08 -0.54
N MET A 28 -2.70 -0.23 0.42
CA MET A 28 -2.37 1.19 0.37
C MET A 28 -1.17 1.43 1.27
N VAL A 29 -0.09 1.89 0.70
CA VAL A 29 1.21 2.09 1.37
C VAL A 29 1.52 3.57 1.42
N ASP A 30 1.84 4.08 2.60
CA ASP A 30 2.19 5.49 2.78
C ASP A 30 3.49 5.59 3.57
N VAL A 31 4.40 6.45 3.10
CA VAL A 31 5.69 6.66 3.74
C VAL A 31 5.50 7.54 4.97
N ASP A 32 5.86 7.01 6.14
CA ASP A 32 5.69 7.69 7.41
C ASP A 32 6.60 8.92 7.52
N ASN A 33 6.04 10.03 8.01
CA ASN A 33 6.76 11.28 8.25
C ASN A 33 7.53 11.80 7.02
N PHE A 34 6.99 11.57 5.82
CA PHE A 34 7.70 11.90 4.59
C PHE A 34 7.84 13.41 4.39
N LYS A 35 6.84 14.20 4.79
CA LYS A 35 6.94 15.66 4.71
C LYS A 35 8.13 16.19 5.52
N ALA A 36 8.29 15.70 6.74
CA ALA A 36 9.42 16.06 7.59
C ALA A 36 10.75 15.60 6.99
N TYR A 37 10.77 14.41 6.36
CA TYR A 37 11.94 13.93 5.64
C TYR A 37 12.32 14.89 4.49
N ASN A 38 11.35 15.27 3.66
CA ASN A 38 11.56 16.23 2.58
C ASN A 38 12.06 17.58 3.06
N ASP A 39 11.47 18.09 4.14
CA ASP A 39 11.87 19.38 4.71
C ASP A 39 13.33 19.34 5.18
N ALA A 40 13.80 18.20 5.68
CA ALA A 40 15.17 18.04 6.16
C ALA A 40 16.18 17.72 5.04
N ASN A 41 15.76 17.01 3.99
CA ASN A 41 16.65 16.44 2.95
C ASN A 41 16.46 17.07 1.56
N GLY A 42 15.45 17.92 1.38
CA GLY A 42 15.10 18.52 0.10
C GLY A 42 14.34 17.57 -0.80
N HIS A 43 13.81 18.11 -1.90
CA HIS A 43 13.01 17.33 -2.85
C HIS A 43 13.82 16.22 -3.55
N LEU A 44 15.10 16.48 -3.85
CA LEU A 44 15.96 15.46 -4.47
C LEU A 44 16.20 14.30 -3.51
N GLY A 45 16.43 14.57 -2.22
CA GLY A 45 16.55 13.55 -1.20
C GLY A 45 15.27 12.75 -1.03
N GLY A 46 14.11 13.42 -1.07
CA GLY A 46 12.81 12.78 -1.03
C GLY A 46 12.58 11.85 -2.22
N ASP A 47 12.91 12.31 -3.43
CA ASP A 47 12.78 11.52 -4.65
C ASP A 47 13.65 10.25 -4.59
N GLU A 48 14.88 10.37 -4.12
CA GLU A 48 15.77 9.22 -3.96
C GLU A 48 15.22 8.23 -2.91
N CYS A 49 14.68 8.75 -1.81
CA CYS A 49 14.03 7.92 -0.80
C CYS A 49 12.85 7.14 -1.40
N LEU A 50 11.98 7.81 -2.15
CA LEU A 50 10.83 7.17 -2.80
C LEU A 50 11.26 6.11 -3.81
N LYS A 51 12.33 6.34 -4.57
CA LYS A 51 12.87 5.34 -5.50
C LYS A 51 13.35 4.08 -4.77
N ARG A 52 14.03 4.27 -3.64
CA ARG A 52 14.50 3.13 -2.82
C ARG A 52 13.33 2.35 -2.25
N ILE A 53 12.30 3.03 -1.78
CA ILE A 53 11.08 2.38 -1.28
C ILE A 53 10.36 1.66 -2.40
N ALA A 54 10.18 2.29 -3.56
CA ALA A 54 9.53 1.67 -4.72
C ALA A 54 10.26 0.39 -5.14
N SER A 55 11.59 0.42 -5.16
CA SER A 55 12.41 -0.75 -5.45
C SER A 55 12.21 -1.86 -4.41
N ALA A 56 12.17 -1.50 -3.13
CA ALA A 56 11.94 -2.46 -2.05
C ALA A 56 10.56 -3.11 -2.16
N VAL A 57 9.52 -2.32 -2.45
CA VAL A 57 8.16 -2.82 -2.65
C VAL A 57 8.12 -3.77 -3.85
N SER A 58 8.70 -3.35 -4.97
CA SER A 58 8.72 -4.14 -6.21
C SER A 58 9.45 -5.47 -6.03
N SER A 59 10.49 -5.52 -5.19
CA SER A 59 11.25 -6.75 -4.94
C SER A 59 10.42 -7.84 -4.24
N GLU A 60 9.31 -7.48 -3.63
CA GLU A 60 8.41 -8.43 -2.94
C GLU A 60 7.24 -8.86 -3.83
N MET A 61 7.16 -8.38 -5.07
CA MET A 61 6.04 -8.63 -5.96
C MET A 61 6.22 -9.90 -6.78
N ARG A 62 5.10 -10.61 -7.00
CA ARG A 62 4.99 -11.70 -7.98
C ARG A 62 4.77 -11.11 -9.38
N ALA A 63 4.86 -11.95 -10.41
CA ALA A 63 4.74 -11.52 -11.81
C ALA A 63 3.42 -10.80 -12.13
N ASN A 64 2.31 -11.21 -11.49
CA ASN A 64 0.99 -10.63 -11.74
C ASN A 64 0.62 -9.51 -10.78
N ASP A 65 1.46 -9.25 -9.78
CA ASP A 65 1.24 -8.16 -8.84
C ASP A 65 1.60 -6.83 -9.50
N LEU A 66 0.89 -5.77 -9.14
CA LEU A 66 1.11 -4.45 -9.70
C LEU A 66 1.39 -3.44 -8.59
N VAL A 67 2.39 -2.61 -8.81
CA VAL A 67 2.71 -1.48 -7.93
C VAL A 67 2.52 -0.21 -8.72
N ALA A 68 1.75 0.73 -8.17
CA ALA A 68 1.55 2.04 -8.77
C ALA A 68 1.75 3.12 -7.72
N ARG A 69 2.37 4.21 -8.12
CA ARG A 69 2.45 5.40 -7.27
C ARG A 69 1.09 6.07 -7.27
N TYR A 70 0.46 6.15 -6.10
CA TYR A 70 -0.91 6.63 -5.95
C TYR A 70 -1.00 8.11 -5.66
N GLY A 71 -0.01 8.66 -5.01
CA GLY A 71 0.11 10.07 -4.66
C GLY A 71 1.57 10.45 -4.50
N GLY A 72 1.85 11.59 -3.86
CA GLY A 72 3.21 12.07 -3.64
C GLY A 72 4.09 11.07 -2.90
N GLU A 73 3.55 10.45 -1.87
CA GLU A 73 4.25 9.53 -0.95
C GLU A 73 3.47 8.22 -0.74
N GLU A 74 2.47 7.97 -1.57
CA GLU A 74 1.61 6.81 -1.47
C GLU A 74 1.80 5.87 -2.64
N PHE A 75 1.73 4.57 -2.35
CA PHE A 75 1.77 3.51 -3.35
C PHE A 75 0.53 2.63 -3.19
N ALA A 76 -0.02 2.20 -4.30
CA ALA A 76 -1.05 1.16 -4.33
C ALA A 76 -0.43 -0.13 -4.85
N VAL A 77 -0.69 -1.22 -4.15
CA VAL A 77 -0.23 -2.56 -4.55
C VAL A 77 -1.46 -3.41 -4.81
N ILE A 78 -1.58 -3.91 -6.03
CA ILE A 78 -2.70 -4.76 -6.46
C ILE A 78 -2.23 -6.20 -6.49
N LEU A 79 -2.92 -7.05 -5.73
CA LEU A 79 -2.55 -8.45 -5.56
C LEU A 79 -3.68 -9.35 -6.08
N PRO A 80 -3.63 -9.73 -7.39
CA PRO A 80 -4.64 -10.61 -7.96
C PRO A 80 -4.59 -12.01 -7.31
N ASN A 81 -5.78 -12.60 -7.15
CA ASN A 81 -5.94 -13.95 -6.60
C ASN A 81 -5.23 -14.13 -5.24
N GLN A 82 -5.38 -13.13 -4.37
CA GLN A 82 -4.77 -13.15 -3.05
C GLN A 82 -5.83 -12.96 -1.97
N SER A 83 -5.83 -13.83 -0.98
CA SER A 83 -6.69 -13.72 0.20
C SER A 83 -6.21 -12.60 1.12
N LEU A 84 -7.05 -12.21 2.08
CA LEU A 84 -6.66 -11.22 3.10
C LEU A 84 -5.44 -11.69 3.91
N LYS A 85 -5.41 -12.96 4.27
CA LYS A 85 -4.27 -13.55 5.00
C LYS A 85 -2.99 -13.44 4.17
N GLY A 86 -3.05 -13.78 2.89
CA GLY A 86 -1.91 -13.67 1.98
C GLY A 86 -1.49 -12.21 1.78
N ALA A 87 -2.46 -11.30 1.64
CA ALA A 87 -2.19 -9.87 1.53
C ALA A 87 -1.50 -9.32 2.78
N ALA A 88 -1.91 -9.76 3.96
CA ALA A 88 -1.27 -9.37 5.22
C ALA A 88 0.19 -9.82 5.28
N ILE A 89 0.49 -11.02 4.79
CA ILE A 89 1.86 -11.53 4.71
C ILE A 89 2.71 -10.66 3.78
N VAL A 90 2.19 -10.34 2.61
CA VAL A 90 2.89 -9.47 1.63
C VAL A 90 3.10 -8.08 2.24
N ALA A 91 2.08 -7.51 2.88
CA ALA A 91 2.16 -6.20 3.53
C ALA A 91 3.27 -6.16 4.59
N GLU A 92 3.33 -7.18 5.45
CA GLU A 92 4.37 -7.25 6.49
C GLU A 92 5.77 -7.41 5.89
N ARG A 93 5.90 -8.16 4.81
CA ARG A 93 7.18 -8.29 4.09
C ARG A 93 7.62 -6.94 3.51
N ILE A 94 6.71 -6.19 2.92
CA ILE A 94 6.99 -4.83 2.42
C ILE A 94 7.43 -3.93 3.57
N ARG A 95 6.65 -3.87 4.65
CA ARG A 95 6.97 -3.03 5.81
C ARG A 95 8.36 -3.34 6.35
N SER A 96 8.64 -4.61 6.59
CA SER A 96 9.92 -5.08 7.12
C SER A 96 11.07 -4.77 6.16
N ARG A 97 10.84 -4.93 4.86
CA ARG A 97 11.85 -4.63 3.84
C ARG A 97 12.24 -3.16 3.84
N VAL A 98 11.24 -2.27 3.91
CA VAL A 98 11.47 -0.83 3.98
C VAL A 98 12.22 -0.46 5.26
N GLU A 99 11.79 -1.00 6.39
CA GLU A 99 12.47 -0.76 7.68
C GLU A 99 13.95 -1.17 7.62
N ARG A 100 14.26 -2.30 7.00
CA ARG A 100 15.64 -2.79 6.87
C ARG A 100 16.52 -1.95 5.94
N LEU A 101 15.96 -1.06 5.13
CA LEU A 101 16.76 -0.11 4.36
C LEU A 101 17.52 0.85 5.26
N GLN A 102 17.02 1.08 6.48
CA GLN A 102 17.65 1.96 7.48
C GLN A 102 17.97 3.35 6.93
N VAL A 103 17.09 3.89 6.10
CA VAL A 103 17.22 5.26 5.60
C VAL A 103 17.03 6.22 6.78
N PRO A 104 18.05 7.00 7.16
CA PRO A 104 17.94 7.84 8.36
C PRO A 104 16.81 8.87 8.25
N ASN A 105 16.01 8.99 9.30
CA ASN A 105 15.00 10.05 9.42
C ASN A 105 14.94 10.49 10.88
N ARG A 106 15.58 11.60 11.19
CA ARG A 106 15.64 12.16 12.55
C ARG A 106 14.28 12.59 13.08
N ASN A 107 13.34 12.82 12.20
CA ASN A 107 11.99 13.30 12.55
C ASN A 107 11.00 12.15 12.77
N ALA A 108 11.44 10.91 12.64
CA ALA A 108 10.63 9.75 12.92
C ALA A 108 11.00 9.13 14.27
N ALA A 109 10.00 8.64 14.99
CA ALA A 109 10.22 7.98 16.28
C ALA A 109 11.16 6.77 16.16
N ALA A 110 11.11 6.06 15.04
CA ALA A 110 11.97 4.92 14.76
C ALA A 110 13.42 5.30 14.40
N GLY A 111 13.69 6.58 14.12
CA GLY A 111 14.99 7.07 13.68
C GLY A 111 15.32 6.79 12.22
N HIS A 112 14.46 6.13 11.49
CA HIS A 112 14.62 5.81 10.08
C HIS A 112 13.25 5.81 9.38
N VAL A 113 13.28 5.79 8.04
CA VAL A 113 12.07 5.80 7.21
C VAL A 113 11.35 4.46 7.35
N THR A 114 10.05 4.54 7.59
CA THR A 114 9.14 3.39 7.66
C THR A 114 7.91 3.65 6.81
N VAL A 115 7.10 2.61 6.63
CA VAL A 115 5.80 2.72 5.95
C VAL A 115 4.69 2.18 6.83
N SER A 116 3.51 2.77 6.66
CA SER A 116 2.27 2.22 7.19
C SER A 116 1.47 1.66 6.02
N ILE A 117 0.79 0.54 6.23
CA ILE A 117 0.09 -0.18 5.18
C ILE A 117 -1.31 -0.56 5.63
N GLY A 118 -2.29 -0.24 4.81
CA GLY A 118 -3.65 -0.74 4.96
C GLY A 118 -3.93 -1.80 3.90
N ALA A 119 -4.49 -2.92 4.30
CA ALA A 119 -4.84 -4.02 3.40
C ALA A 119 -6.35 -4.19 3.33
N ALA A 120 -6.84 -4.59 2.16
CA ALA A 120 -8.23 -4.96 1.96
C ALA A 120 -8.32 -6.06 0.91
N THR A 121 -9.35 -6.90 1.02
CA THR A 121 -9.62 -7.97 0.07
C THR A 121 -11.11 -7.99 -0.23
N ALA A 122 -11.44 -8.21 -1.48
CA ALA A 122 -12.82 -8.40 -1.91
C ALA A 122 -12.90 -9.55 -2.90
N LEU A 123 -14.04 -10.24 -2.91
CA LEU A 123 -14.40 -11.11 -4.02
C LEU A 123 -15.09 -10.22 -5.06
N ALA A 124 -14.39 -9.93 -6.16
CA ALA A 124 -14.89 -9.03 -7.18
C ALA A 124 -16.13 -9.59 -7.85
N ALA A 125 -17.14 -8.74 -8.04
CA ALA A 125 -18.39 -9.10 -8.70
C ALA A 125 -18.81 -7.96 -9.63
N SER A 126 -19.62 -8.28 -10.63
CA SER A 126 -20.05 -7.32 -11.65
C SER A 126 -20.95 -6.21 -11.09
N ASP A 127 -21.65 -6.49 -9.98
CA ASP A 127 -22.55 -5.55 -9.30
C ASP A 127 -21.85 -4.75 -8.18
N SER A 128 -20.56 -4.96 -7.96
CA SER A 128 -19.78 -4.25 -6.96
C SER A 128 -18.73 -3.34 -7.61
N ASN A 129 -18.16 -2.45 -6.82
CA ASN A 129 -17.31 -1.38 -7.32
C ASN A 129 -15.92 -1.42 -6.66
N PRO A 130 -14.83 -1.35 -7.44
CA PRO A 130 -13.49 -1.32 -6.87
C PRO A 130 -13.23 -0.13 -5.93
N SER A 131 -13.99 0.94 -6.03
CA SER A 131 -13.85 2.08 -5.11
C SER A 131 -14.14 1.72 -3.66
N GLN A 132 -14.98 0.72 -3.40
CA GLN A 132 -15.23 0.20 -2.06
C GLN A 132 -13.98 -0.47 -1.49
N LEU A 133 -13.27 -1.23 -2.32
CA LEU A 133 -12.01 -1.87 -1.92
C LEU A 133 -10.96 -0.81 -1.54
N VAL A 134 -10.86 0.26 -2.33
CA VAL A 134 -9.96 1.38 -2.04
C VAL A 134 -10.34 2.03 -0.71
N ALA A 135 -11.63 2.29 -0.48
CA ALA A 135 -12.10 2.92 0.76
C ALA A 135 -11.75 2.08 2.00
N ILE A 136 -11.89 0.76 1.90
CA ILE A 136 -11.58 -0.16 3.01
C ILE A 136 -10.06 -0.16 3.28
N ALA A 137 -9.24 -0.21 2.23
CA ALA A 137 -7.78 -0.16 2.37
C ALA A 137 -7.32 1.19 2.94
N ASP A 138 -7.90 2.30 2.48
CA ASP A 138 -7.60 3.64 3.01
C ASP A 138 -7.96 3.75 4.50
N ALA A 139 -9.11 3.23 4.89
CA ALA A 139 -9.52 3.24 6.30
C ALA A 139 -8.56 2.41 7.17
N ALA A 140 -8.09 1.27 6.67
CA ALA A 140 -7.10 0.46 7.35
C ALA A 140 -5.77 1.20 7.47
N LEU A 141 -5.32 1.88 6.41
CA LEU A 141 -4.11 2.69 6.43
C LEU A 141 -4.20 3.81 7.48
N TYR A 142 -5.34 4.49 7.53
CA TYR A 142 -5.59 5.53 8.53
C TYR A 142 -5.40 4.98 9.94
N ARG A 143 -5.95 3.79 10.23
CA ARG A 143 -5.77 3.16 11.54
C ARG A 143 -4.29 2.84 11.83
N ALA A 144 -3.56 2.31 10.85
CA ALA A 144 -2.13 2.02 11.00
C ALA A 144 -1.35 3.27 11.41
N LYS A 145 -1.64 4.41 10.78
CA LYS A 145 -1.01 5.68 11.11
C LYS A 145 -1.37 6.18 12.51
N HIS A 146 -2.62 6.02 12.91
CA HIS A 146 -3.09 6.49 14.22
C HIS A 146 -2.67 5.57 15.37
N MET A 147 -2.36 4.31 15.10
CA MET A 147 -1.90 3.35 16.09
C MET A 147 -0.38 3.38 16.32
N GLY A 148 0.33 4.28 15.67
CA GLY A 148 1.76 4.48 15.91
C GLY A 148 2.67 4.34 14.70
N ARG A 149 2.12 4.19 13.52
CA ARG A 149 2.87 4.06 12.25
C ARG A 149 3.73 2.79 12.22
N ASN A 150 4.52 2.61 11.17
CA ASN A 150 5.42 1.46 10.98
C ASN A 150 4.70 0.14 11.28
N ARG A 151 3.55 -0.05 10.65
CA ARG A 151 2.71 -1.24 10.86
C ARG A 151 1.73 -1.44 9.72
N ILE A 152 1.20 -2.66 9.68
CA ILE A 152 0.09 -2.99 8.81
C ILE A 152 -1.22 -2.95 9.60
N SER A 153 -2.31 -2.68 8.92
CA SER A 153 -3.66 -2.77 9.49
C SER A 153 -4.58 -3.47 8.51
N LEU A 154 -5.44 -4.31 9.02
CA LEU A 154 -6.44 -5.05 8.26
C LEU A 154 -7.81 -4.41 8.45
N PRO A 155 -8.80 -4.74 7.60
CA PRO A 155 -10.16 -4.27 7.80
C PRO A 155 -10.69 -4.71 9.16
N LEU A 156 -11.54 -3.88 9.76
CA LEU A 156 -12.25 -4.29 10.97
C LEU A 156 -13.18 -5.45 10.60
N SER A 157 -13.18 -6.51 11.42
CA SER A 157 -14.14 -7.59 11.23
C SER A 157 -15.55 -7.05 11.44
N GLU A 158 -16.42 -7.29 10.47
CA GLU A 158 -17.84 -7.06 10.68
C GLU A 158 -18.29 -8.08 11.72
N THR A 159 -18.57 -7.59 12.92
CA THR A 159 -19.29 -8.38 13.91
C THR A 159 -20.74 -8.43 13.45
N CYS A 160 -21.15 -9.58 12.99
CA CYS A 160 -22.55 -9.85 12.76
C CYS A 160 -23.32 -9.80 14.09
#